data_4b840523e3aefe08c3a0abd56fb52a4c
#
_entry.id   4b840523e3aefe08c3a0abd56fb52a4c
#
_cell.length_a   1.000
_cell.length_b   1.000
_cell.length_c   1.000
_cell.angle_alpha   90.00
_cell.angle_beta   90.00
_cell.angle_gamma   90.00
#
_symmetry.space_group_name_H-M   'P 1'
#
loop_
_entity.id
_entity.type
_entity.pdbx_description
1 polymer ?
#
loop_
_entity_poly.entity_id
_entity_poly.type
_entity_poly.pdbx_seq_one_letter_code
_entity_poly.pdbx_strand_id
1 'polypeptide(L)'
;MGKPIVVFGSFVVDLTGRCKGLPVPGQTLMGSSFKMGAGGKGSNQAVAAHRAGADVTLVTKIGKDVFGNVAMDFYKGEGMNTEHILFDYESETGIALIM
;
A
#
# COMPACT_ATOMS: atom_id res chain seq x y z
N MET A 1 10.13 -11.50 21.95
CA MET A 1 9.27 -10.35 22.01
C MET A 1 10.05 -9.08 22.16
N GLY A 2 9.94 -8.19 21.23
CA GLY A 2 10.59 -6.90 21.28
C GLY A 2 9.71 -5.84 21.92
N LYS A 3 10.23 -4.66 22.05
CA LYS A 3 9.46 -3.49 22.46
C LYS A 3 8.47 -3.13 21.37
N PRO A 4 7.31 -2.56 21.73
CA PRO A 4 6.35 -2.10 20.74
C PRO A 4 6.96 -1.03 19.83
N ILE A 5 6.62 -1.12 18.55
CA ILE A 5 7.03 -0.15 17.54
C ILE A 5 5.79 0.48 16.96
N VAL A 6 5.76 1.80 16.94
CA VAL A 6 4.71 2.56 16.28
C VAL A 6 5.28 3.16 15.00
N VAL A 7 4.66 2.89 13.88
CA VAL A 7 5.00 3.52 12.61
C VAL A 7 3.88 4.47 12.23
N PHE A 8 4.21 5.74 12.11
CA PHE A 8 3.29 6.78 11.64
C PHE A 8 3.73 7.16 10.22
N GLY A 9 2.99 6.72 9.25
CA GLY A 9 3.41 6.92 7.87
C GLY A 9 2.31 6.64 6.86
N SER A 10 2.66 6.83 5.59
CA SER A 10 1.70 6.75 4.51
C SER A 10 1.62 5.35 3.90
N PHE A 11 0.48 5.10 3.30
CA PHE A 11 0.21 3.95 2.45
C PHE A 11 -0.16 4.44 1.06
N VAL A 12 0.30 3.73 0.05
CA VAL A 12 -0.20 3.88 -1.33
C VAL A 12 -0.39 2.49 -1.92
N VAL A 13 -1.30 2.37 -2.89
CA VAL A 13 -1.40 1.16 -3.69
C VAL A 13 -0.49 1.34 -4.90
N ASP A 14 0.41 0.39 -5.12
CA ASP A 14 1.26 0.37 -6.30
C ASP A 14 0.53 -0.36 -7.42
N LEU A 15 0.27 0.35 -8.52
CA LEU A 15 -0.33 -0.20 -9.72
C LEU A 15 0.77 -0.29 -10.77
N THR A 16 1.28 -1.50 -10.99
CA THR A 16 2.42 -1.71 -11.89
C THR A 16 1.98 -2.38 -13.17
N GLY A 17 2.18 -1.70 -14.29
CA GLY A 17 1.98 -2.25 -15.62
C GLY A 17 3.31 -2.52 -16.28
N ARG A 18 3.47 -3.68 -16.87
CA ARG A 18 4.68 -4.04 -17.61
C ARG A 18 4.42 -3.92 -19.09
N CYS A 19 5.30 -3.22 -19.78
CA CYS A 19 5.23 -3.04 -21.23
C CYS A 19 6.64 -2.92 -21.80
N LYS A 20 6.76 -2.92 -23.13
CA LYS A 20 8.06 -2.91 -23.79
C LYS A 20 8.82 -1.59 -23.64
N GLY A 21 8.10 -0.51 -23.37
CA GLY A 21 8.71 0.81 -23.22
C GLY A 21 7.64 1.83 -22.91
N LEU A 22 8.04 3.09 -22.78
CA LEU A 22 7.10 4.16 -22.53
C LEU A 22 6.41 4.55 -23.84
N PRO A 23 5.09 4.76 -23.82
CA PRO A 23 4.38 5.24 -25.02
C PRO A 23 4.81 6.67 -25.35
N VAL A 24 4.84 6.97 -26.64
CA VAL A 24 4.95 8.37 -27.09
C VAL A 24 3.58 9.04 -26.96
N PRO A 25 3.51 10.38 -26.94
CA PRO A 25 2.23 11.07 -26.82
C PRO A 25 1.20 10.58 -27.83
N GLY A 26 -0.02 10.27 -27.34
CA GLY A 26 -1.12 9.78 -28.16
C GLY A 26 -1.07 8.28 -28.49
N GLN A 27 -0.02 7.58 -28.13
CA GLN A 27 0.13 6.16 -28.41
C GLN A 27 -0.52 5.32 -27.31
N THR A 28 -1.18 4.24 -27.71
CA THR A 28 -1.65 3.20 -26.79
C THR A 28 -0.74 1.98 -26.94
N LEU A 29 -0.15 1.56 -25.83
CA LEU A 29 0.66 0.34 -25.80
C LEU A 29 -0.07 -0.74 -25.02
N MET A 30 -0.12 -1.94 -25.58
CA MET A 30 -0.63 -3.11 -24.87
C MET A 30 0.43 -3.61 -23.89
N GLY A 31 0.08 -3.67 -22.62
CA GLY A 31 0.96 -4.24 -21.62
C GLY A 31 0.95 -5.75 -21.61
N SER A 32 1.97 -6.34 -21.02
CA SER A 32 2.11 -7.79 -20.90
C SER A 32 1.62 -8.34 -19.56
N SER A 33 1.64 -7.51 -18.51
CA SER A 33 1.17 -7.92 -17.18
C SER A 33 0.81 -6.71 -16.33
N PHE A 34 -0.01 -6.97 -15.32
CA PHE A 34 -0.42 -5.97 -14.34
C PHE A 34 -0.27 -6.55 -12.95
N LYS A 35 0.24 -5.74 -12.02
CA LYS A 35 0.39 -6.13 -10.63
C LYS A 35 -0.06 -5.00 -9.73
N MET A 36 -0.79 -5.35 -8.68
CA MET A 36 -1.24 -4.43 -7.65
C MET A 36 -0.63 -4.85 -6.32
N GLY A 37 -0.04 -3.92 -5.61
CA GLY A 37 0.62 -4.22 -4.35
C GLY A 37 0.51 -3.10 -3.34
N ALA A 38 0.83 -3.43 -2.09
CA ALA A 38 0.89 -2.45 -1.02
C ALA A 38 2.22 -1.72 -1.09
N GLY A 39 2.19 -0.40 -1.00
CA GLY A 39 3.37 0.45 -1.02
C GLY A 39 3.28 1.56 0.01
N GLY A 40 4.14 2.55 -0.15
CA GLY A 40 4.31 3.61 0.81
C GLY A 40 5.46 3.34 1.76
N LYS A 41 6.31 4.33 1.99
CA LYS A 41 7.52 4.14 2.80
C LYS A 41 7.20 3.71 4.23
N GLY A 42 6.23 4.36 4.86
CA GLY A 42 5.81 3.99 6.22
C GLY A 42 5.21 2.60 6.27
N SER A 43 4.33 2.28 5.33
CA SER A 43 3.74 0.96 5.22
C SER A 43 4.81 -0.12 5.03
N ASN A 44 5.77 0.11 4.15
CA ASN A 44 6.85 -0.86 3.91
C ASN A 44 7.69 -1.11 5.16
N GLN A 45 7.99 -0.06 5.92
CA GLN A 45 8.72 -0.19 7.18
C GLN A 45 7.92 -1.01 8.20
N ALA A 46 6.64 -0.73 8.33
CA ALA A 46 5.77 -1.43 9.27
C ALA A 46 5.68 -2.92 8.92
N VAL A 47 5.47 -3.24 7.66
CA VAL A 47 5.37 -4.62 7.19
C VAL A 47 6.68 -5.37 7.42
N ALA A 48 7.81 -4.74 7.09
CA ALA A 48 9.12 -5.36 7.28
C ALA A 48 9.39 -5.65 8.75
N ALA A 49 9.10 -4.71 9.64
CA ALA A 49 9.27 -4.90 11.08
C ALA A 49 8.35 -6.01 11.60
N HIS A 50 7.10 -6.04 11.15
CA HIS A 50 6.14 -7.06 11.53
C HIS A 50 6.62 -8.45 11.10
N ARG A 51 7.08 -8.58 9.86
CA ARG A 51 7.59 -9.87 9.34
C ARG A 51 8.84 -10.33 10.06
N ALA A 52 9.61 -9.39 10.61
CA ALA A 52 10.77 -9.71 11.43
C ALA A 52 10.43 -10.08 12.88
N GLY A 53 9.16 -10.10 13.24
CA GLY A 53 8.69 -10.51 14.56
C GLY A 53 8.43 -9.39 15.54
N ALA A 54 8.50 -8.14 15.13
CA ALA A 54 8.24 -7.00 16.02
C ALA A 54 6.74 -6.85 16.29
N ASP A 55 6.43 -6.26 17.44
CA ASP A 55 5.07 -5.85 17.79
C ASP A 55 4.84 -4.46 17.21
N VAL A 56 4.20 -4.40 16.05
CA VAL A 56 4.08 -3.16 15.26
C VAL A 56 2.64 -2.67 15.26
N THR A 57 2.50 -1.38 15.54
CA THR A 57 1.26 -0.64 15.33
C THR A 57 1.47 0.36 14.20
N LEU A 58 0.70 0.22 13.14
CA LEU A 58 0.74 1.16 12.02
C LEU A 58 -0.35 2.20 12.19
N VAL A 59 0.04 3.46 12.19
CA VAL A 59 -0.87 4.60 12.21
C VAL A 59 -0.82 5.24 10.84
N THR A 60 -1.90 5.15 10.10
CA THR A 60 -2.01 5.69 8.75
C THR A 60 -3.46 6.04 8.44
N LYS A 61 -3.68 6.64 7.29
CA LYS A 61 -5.01 7.02 6.84
C LYS A 61 -5.15 6.64 5.36
N ILE A 62 -6.25 5.98 5.05
CA ILE A 62 -6.56 5.52 3.69
C ILE A 62 -7.95 6.02 3.33
N GLY A 63 -8.24 6.11 2.05
CA GLY A 63 -9.56 6.49 1.59
C GLY A 63 -10.58 5.38 1.80
N LYS A 64 -11.84 5.73 1.93
CA LYS A 64 -12.95 4.77 1.99
C LYS A 64 -13.34 4.41 0.55
N ASP A 65 -12.53 3.61 -0.10
CA ASP A 65 -12.67 3.25 -1.51
C ASP A 65 -12.12 1.85 -1.77
N VAL A 66 -12.13 1.44 -3.04
CA VAL A 66 -11.65 0.12 -3.45
C VAL A 66 -10.20 -0.10 -3.02
N PHE A 67 -9.35 0.90 -3.17
CA PHE A 67 -7.93 0.77 -2.82
C PHE A 67 -7.71 0.76 -1.31
N GLY A 68 -8.54 1.44 -0.56
CA GLY A 68 -8.56 1.34 0.89
C GLY A 68 -8.92 -0.08 1.34
N ASN A 69 -9.87 -0.72 0.67
CA ASN A 69 -10.21 -2.11 0.95
C ASN A 69 -9.03 -3.05 0.65
N VAL A 70 -8.30 -2.81 -0.44
CA VAL A 70 -7.09 -3.56 -0.77
C VAL A 70 -6.07 -3.45 0.37
N ALA A 71 -5.88 -2.24 0.90
CA ALA A 71 -4.98 -2.02 2.02
C ALA A 71 -5.38 -2.83 3.26
N MET A 72 -6.64 -2.75 3.64
CA MET A 72 -7.14 -3.47 4.83
C MET A 72 -7.00 -4.97 4.67
N ASP A 73 -7.34 -5.50 3.51
CA ASP A 73 -7.22 -6.93 3.24
C ASP A 73 -5.76 -7.38 3.32
N PHE A 74 -4.84 -6.55 2.79
CA PHE A 74 -3.42 -6.84 2.84
C PHE A 74 -2.92 -6.92 4.29
N TYR A 75 -3.21 -5.91 5.11
CA TYR A 75 -2.72 -5.87 6.49
C TYR A 75 -3.34 -6.98 7.34
N LYS A 76 -4.62 -7.26 7.16
CA LYS A 76 -5.28 -8.37 7.85
C LYS A 76 -4.70 -9.71 7.43
N GLY A 77 -4.40 -9.88 6.16
CA GLY A 77 -3.75 -11.08 5.65
C GLY A 77 -2.36 -11.28 6.21
N GLU A 78 -1.64 -10.20 6.51
CA GLU A 78 -0.33 -10.25 7.18
C GLU A 78 -0.45 -10.53 8.68
N GLY A 79 -1.64 -10.45 9.25
CA GLY A 79 -1.82 -10.59 10.69
C GLY A 79 -1.46 -9.33 11.47
N MET A 80 -1.43 -8.19 10.83
CA MET A 80 -1.07 -6.93 11.48
C MET A 80 -2.24 -6.30 12.20
N ASN A 81 -1.93 -5.52 13.24
CA ASN A 81 -2.92 -4.73 13.94
C ASN A 81 -3.39 -3.58 13.05
N THR A 82 -4.69 -3.54 12.75
CA THR A 82 -5.30 -2.51 11.90
C THR A 82 -6.11 -1.49 12.68
N GLU A 83 -6.03 -1.51 14.00
CA GLU A 83 -6.85 -0.70 14.88
C GLU A 83 -6.65 0.80 14.68
N HIS A 84 -5.46 1.22 14.30
CA HIS A 84 -5.11 2.63 14.13
C HIS A 84 -4.97 3.04 12.66
N ILE A 85 -5.52 2.25 11.75
CA ILE A 85 -5.65 2.63 10.35
C ILE A 85 -6.98 3.34 10.19
N LEU A 86 -6.93 4.64 9.92
CA LEU A 86 -8.10 5.49 9.83
C LEU A 86 -8.61 5.56 8.40
N PHE A 87 -9.92 5.78 8.26
CA PHE A 87 -10.52 6.00 6.94
C PHE A 87 -10.83 7.47 6.73
N ASP A 88 -10.51 7.96 5.53
CA ASP A 88 -10.90 9.28 5.08
C ASP A 88 -12.11 9.12 4.15
N TYR A 89 -13.19 9.78 4.47
CA TYR A 89 -14.43 9.68 3.69
C TYR A 89 -14.51 10.75 2.60
N GLU A 90 -13.58 11.68 2.57
CA GLU A 90 -13.57 12.79 1.62
C GLU A 90 -12.44 12.68 0.60
N SER A 91 -11.31 12.09 1.00
CA SER A 91 -10.14 11.95 0.14
C SER A 91 -9.95 10.51 -0.30
N GLU A 92 -9.39 10.34 -1.47
CA GLU A 92 -9.10 9.02 -2.04
C GLU A 92 -7.82 8.45 -1.48
N THR A 93 -7.71 7.12 -1.50
CA THR A 93 -6.46 6.43 -1.18
C THR A 93 -5.39 6.81 -2.20
N GLY A 94 -4.17 7.08 -1.72
CA GLY A 94 -3.05 7.36 -2.60
C GLY A 94 -2.68 6.16 -3.44
N ILE A 95 -2.37 6.40 -4.71
CA ILE A 95 -1.92 5.36 -5.63
C ILE A 95 -0.63 5.79 -6.31
N ALA A 96 0.18 4.82 -6.69
CA ALA A 96 1.36 5.03 -7.52
C ALA A 96 1.20 4.24 -8.82
N LEU A 97 1.31 4.93 -9.93
CA LEU A 97 1.26 4.31 -11.25
C LEU A 97 2.68 4.05 -11.71
N ILE A 98 3.00 2.79 -11.94
CA ILE A 98 4.36 2.36 -12.23
C ILE A 98 4.37 1.60 -13.56
N MET A 99 5.32 1.95 -14.40
CA MET A 99 5.50 1.32 -15.71
C MET A 99 6.91 0.75 -15.84
#